data_a458484f1514f825bf85eec635dd113b
#
_entry.id   a458484f1514f825bf85eec635dd113b
#
_cell.length_a   1.000
_cell.length_b   1.000
_cell.length_c   1.000
_cell.angle_alpha   90.00
_cell.angle_beta   90.00
_cell.angle_gamma   90.00
#
_symmetry.space_group_name_H-M   'P 1'
#
loop_
_entity.id
_entity.type
_entity.pdbx_description
1 polymer ?
#
loop_
_entity_poly.entity_id
_entity_poly.type
_entity_poly.pdbx_seq_one_letter_code
_entity_poly.pdbx_strand_id
1 'polypeptide(L)'
;VDAILSHKPFDKYADRFNFVAVALPSSDSGVSVPGNGEWKKTALGSHFNTFYMDRYLTTLRLRQMHDALCGIPYEHIVILANTDTYGGGGIFNSYTLTTAHHPSFEPVVVHEFGHSFAGLADEYYYDDQFVEYYYPDCEPWEQNITTLFDFGSKWDDMLPRFVSIPATDAAEDVWKQIGAGKSPDSFIGVYEGAGYQSKGVYRPFPDCRMKTNAADGFCPVCQRAIARIIEFYSE
;
A
#
# COMPACT_ATOMS: atom_id res chain seq x y z
N VAL A 1 10.12 13.18 0.08
CA VAL A 1 9.00 14.04 -0.33
C VAL A 1 8.67 13.76 -1.79
N ASP A 2 9.59 13.99 -2.71
CA ASP A 2 9.36 13.87 -4.16
C ASP A 2 8.86 12.47 -4.57
N ALA A 3 9.39 11.43 -3.96
CA ALA A 3 8.92 10.05 -4.19
C ALA A 3 7.41 9.86 -3.98
N ILE A 4 6.81 10.56 -3.01
CA ILE A 4 5.36 10.51 -2.75
C ILE A 4 4.62 11.49 -3.66
N LEU A 5 5.04 12.76 -3.68
CA LEU A 5 4.33 13.82 -4.38
C LEU A 5 4.39 13.75 -5.92
N SER A 6 5.30 12.97 -6.50
CA SER A 6 5.32 12.72 -7.95
C SER A 6 4.27 11.69 -8.42
N HIS A 7 3.68 10.92 -7.50
CA HIS A 7 2.69 9.91 -7.84
C HIS A 7 1.26 10.45 -7.78
N LYS A 8 0.42 10.00 -8.72
CA LYS A 8 -1.03 10.29 -8.66
C LYS A 8 -1.68 9.50 -7.52
N PRO A 9 -2.63 10.13 -6.77
CA PRO A 9 -3.17 11.47 -6.97
C PRO A 9 -2.40 12.58 -6.23
N PHE A 10 -1.36 12.27 -5.45
CA PHE A 10 -0.63 13.23 -4.60
C PHE A 10 -0.07 14.44 -5.37
N ASP A 11 0.31 14.26 -6.65
CA ASP A 11 0.77 15.31 -7.54
C ASP A 11 -0.22 16.47 -7.67
N LYS A 12 -1.52 16.16 -7.65
CA LYS A 12 -2.61 17.16 -7.74
C LYS A 12 -2.91 17.89 -6.44
N TYR A 13 -2.48 17.30 -5.32
CA TYR A 13 -2.73 17.80 -3.98
C TYR A 13 -1.45 18.21 -3.25
N ALA A 14 -0.36 18.40 -3.99
CA ALA A 14 0.96 18.67 -3.39
C ALA A 14 0.96 19.90 -2.47
N ASP A 15 0.11 20.88 -2.74
CA ASP A 15 -0.11 22.09 -1.94
C ASP A 15 -0.86 21.84 -0.62
N ARG A 16 -1.42 20.66 -0.43
CA ARG A 16 -2.13 20.26 0.79
C ARG A 16 -1.22 19.55 1.81
N PHE A 17 0.04 19.30 1.45
CA PHE A 17 0.99 18.59 2.29
C PHE A 17 2.06 19.52 2.84
N ASN A 18 2.28 19.43 4.17
CA ASN A 18 3.42 20.03 4.83
C ASN A 18 4.34 18.93 5.34
N PHE A 19 5.64 19.01 5.07
CA PHE A 19 6.60 18.02 5.51
C PHE A 19 7.56 18.62 6.53
N VAL A 20 7.66 17.98 7.70
CA VAL A 20 8.60 18.33 8.74
C VAL A 20 9.59 17.19 8.91
N ALA A 21 10.88 17.47 8.75
CA ALA A 21 11.93 16.49 8.98
C ALA A 21 12.41 16.54 10.42
N VAL A 22 12.40 15.41 11.11
CA VAL A 22 12.89 15.26 12.46
C VAL A 22 14.10 14.34 12.47
N ALA A 23 15.26 14.86 12.86
CA ALA A 23 16.47 14.05 13.04
C ALA A 23 16.40 13.29 14.36
N LEU A 24 16.45 11.96 14.30
CA LEU A 24 16.40 11.10 15.46
C LEU A 24 17.64 10.19 15.50
N PRO A 25 18.73 10.65 16.12
CA PRO A 25 19.99 9.91 16.11
C PRO A 25 19.88 8.62 16.93
N SER A 26 20.46 7.55 16.39
CA SER A 26 20.55 6.23 17.00
C SER A 26 21.97 5.97 17.50
N SER A 27 22.13 5.11 18.51
CA SER A 27 23.44 4.68 19.00
C SER A 27 24.14 3.77 18.00
N ASP A 28 23.38 2.91 17.32
CA ASP A 28 23.89 2.01 16.29
C ASP A 28 23.31 2.41 14.92
N SER A 29 24.08 2.23 13.87
CA SER A 29 23.62 2.36 12.50
C SER A 29 22.93 1.07 12.05
N GLY A 30 21.91 1.22 11.19
CA GLY A 30 21.19 0.09 10.60
C GLY A 30 19.90 -0.25 11.32
N VAL A 31 19.47 -1.49 11.16
CA VAL A 31 18.20 -2.05 11.64
C VAL A 31 18.46 -3.41 12.26
N SER A 32 17.69 -3.80 13.27
CA SER A 32 17.78 -5.15 13.83
C SER A 32 17.24 -6.19 12.86
N VAL A 33 17.89 -7.36 12.79
CA VAL A 33 17.46 -8.53 12.02
C VAL A 33 17.38 -9.73 12.98
N PRO A 34 16.28 -9.86 13.72
CA PRO A 34 16.12 -10.90 14.75
C PRO A 34 16.31 -12.32 14.23
N GLY A 35 15.91 -12.61 12.98
CA GLY A 35 16.11 -13.90 12.34
C GLY A 35 17.57 -14.32 12.22
N ASN A 36 18.50 -13.35 12.15
CA ASN A 36 19.93 -13.56 12.13
C ASN A 36 20.59 -13.43 13.52
N GLY A 37 19.80 -13.13 14.56
CA GLY A 37 20.34 -12.79 15.88
C GLY A 37 21.03 -11.41 15.95
N GLU A 38 20.80 -10.54 14.98
CA GLU A 38 21.38 -9.21 14.90
C GLU A 38 20.49 -8.17 15.59
N TRP A 39 21.05 -7.51 16.61
CA TRP A 39 20.35 -6.50 17.37
C TRP A 39 21.07 -5.16 17.32
N LYS A 40 20.31 -4.08 17.05
CA LYS A 40 20.80 -2.71 16.94
C LYS A 40 20.08 -1.80 17.96
N LYS A 41 20.85 -0.95 18.62
CA LYS A 41 20.31 0.08 19.53
C LYS A 41 19.91 1.32 18.75
N THR A 42 18.83 1.21 17.99
CA THR A 42 18.28 2.34 17.23
C THR A 42 17.24 3.09 18.06
N ALA A 43 17.03 4.36 17.75
CA ALA A 43 16.12 5.23 18.50
C ALA A 43 14.70 4.65 18.56
N LEU A 44 14.20 4.13 17.45
CA LEU A 44 12.86 3.54 17.34
C LEU A 44 12.85 2.01 17.41
N GLY A 45 14.02 1.35 17.54
CA GLY A 45 14.10 -0.11 17.61
C GLY A 45 13.50 -0.82 16.40
N SER A 46 13.62 -0.21 15.20
CA SER A 46 13.14 -0.79 13.97
C SER A 46 13.78 -2.15 13.71
N HIS A 47 13.00 -3.10 13.24
CA HIS A 47 13.46 -4.47 13.00
C HIS A 47 12.74 -5.11 11.83
N PHE A 48 13.46 -5.98 11.13
CA PHE A 48 12.92 -6.92 10.16
C PHE A 48 12.29 -8.15 10.83
N ASN A 49 11.87 -9.10 10.04
CA ASN A 49 11.27 -10.37 10.45
C ASN A 49 9.97 -10.25 11.25
N THR A 50 9.23 -9.16 11.11
CA THR A 50 7.88 -9.03 11.66
C THR A 50 6.99 -10.12 11.06
N PHE A 51 6.26 -10.85 11.92
CA PHE A 51 5.47 -12.02 11.52
C PHE A 51 6.26 -13.09 10.74
N TYR A 52 7.56 -13.23 11.05
CA TYR A 52 8.49 -14.16 10.36
C TYR A 52 8.70 -13.87 8.87
N MET A 53 8.34 -12.69 8.40
CA MET A 53 8.57 -12.25 7.02
C MET A 53 9.84 -11.40 6.95
N ASP A 54 10.84 -11.85 6.18
CA ASP A 54 12.18 -11.24 6.14
C ASP A 54 12.18 -9.76 5.78
N ARG A 55 11.32 -9.36 4.85
CA ARG A 55 11.22 -7.98 4.35
C ARG A 55 10.30 -7.08 5.17
N TYR A 56 9.51 -7.63 6.11
CA TYR A 56 8.54 -6.83 6.83
C TYR A 56 9.22 -6.04 7.96
N LEU A 57 9.35 -4.75 7.73
CA LEU A 57 10.07 -3.82 8.59
C LEU A 57 9.09 -3.01 9.44
N THR A 58 9.17 -3.14 10.77
CA THR A 58 8.29 -2.44 11.69
C THR A 58 9.02 -1.91 12.92
N THR A 59 8.30 -1.15 13.74
CA THR A 59 8.70 -0.79 15.11
C THR A 59 7.54 -0.99 16.08
N LEU A 60 7.85 -1.44 17.29
CA LEU A 60 6.92 -1.52 18.40
C LEU A 60 7.10 -0.36 19.40
N ARG A 61 8.03 0.57 19.14
CA ARG A 61 8.32 1.70 20.03
C ARG A 61 7.44 2.92 19.70
N LEU A 62 6.12 2.71 19.63
CA LEU A 62 5.16 3.76 19.28
C LEU A 62 5.22 4.95 20.23
N ARG A 63 5.33 4.68 21.54
CA ARG A 63 5.45 5.76 22.54
C ARG A 63 6.68 6.63 22.27
N GLN A 64 7.85 6.03 22.06
CA GLN A 64 9.08 6.77 21.77
C GLN A 64 8.97 7.57 20.47
N MET A 65 8.28 7.02 19.47
CA MET A 65 7.99 7.70 18.20
C MET A 65 7.15 8.95 18.43
N HIS A 66 6.04 8.85 19.16
CA HIS A 66 5.19 10.00 19.48
C HIS A 66 5.88 11.00 20.43
N ASP A 67 6.65 10.52 21.41
CA ASP A 67 7.44 11.38 22.29
C ASP A 67 8.48 12.21 21.51
N ALA A 68 9.10 11.62 20.47
CA ALA A 68 10.06 12.31 19.60
C ALA A 68 9.41 13.41 18.72
N LEU A 69 8.11 13.31 18.48
CA LEU A 69 7.31 14.28 17.73
C LEU A 69 6.56 15.29 18.61
N CYS A 70 6.83 15.28 19.91
CA CYS A 70 6.14 16.15 20.87
C CYS A 70 6.25 17.62 20.45
N GLY A 71 5.11 18.30 20.34
CA GLY A 71 5.01 19.70 19.93
C GLY A 71 5.03 19.97 18.42
N ILE A 72 5.10 18.91 17.61
CA ILE A 72 4.97 18.99 16.15
C ILE A 72 3.57 18.51 15.79
N PRO A 73 2.73 19.32 15.14
CA PRO A 73 1.46 18.84 14.60
C PRO A 73 1.73 17.91 13.40
N TYR A 74 1.09 16.76 13.37
CA TYR A 74 1.19 15.78 12.27
C TYR A 74 -0.07 14.91 12.21
N GLU A 75 -0.44 14.47 11.02
CA GLU A 75 -1.47 13.46 10.74
C GLU A 75 -0.81 12.12 10.40
N HIS A 76 0.33 12.14 9.68
CA HIS A 76 1.00 10.95 9.20
C HIS A 76 2.50 10.99 9.49
N ILE A 77 3.08 9.81 9.70
CA ILE A 77 4.49 9.65 10.04
C ILE A 77 5.16 8.76 9.01
N VAL A 78 6.30 9.21 8.47
CA VAL A 78 7.17 8.40 7.63
C VAL A 78 8.51 8.24 8.32
N ILE A 79 8.90 7.00 8.57
CA ILE A 79 10.17 6.63 9.21
C ILE A 79 11.13 6.11 8.15
N LEU A 80 12.29 6.75 8.03
CA LEU A 80 13.35 6.34 7.12
C LEU A 80 14.43 5.59 7.92
N ALA A 81 14.53 4.29 7.72
CA ALA A 81 15.52 3.44 8.36
C ALA A 81 16.84 3.48 7.59
N ASN A 82 17.94 3.73 8.30
CA ASN A 82 19.29 3.83 7.71
C ASN A 82 19.85 2.43 7.36
N THR A 83 19.33 1.82 6.31
CA THR A 83 19.76 0.53 5.78
C THR A 83 19.52 0.44 4.28
N ASP A 84 20.30 -0.39 3.60
CA ASP A 84 20.18 -0.74 2.18
C ASP A 84 19.46 -2.08 1.93
N THR A 85 19.06 -2.77 3.00
CA THR A 85 18.31 -4.03 2.92
C THR A 85 16.88 -3.75 2.47
N TYR A 86 16.38 -4.50 1.48
CA TYR A 86 15.02 -4.36 0.97
C TYR A 86 13.96 -4.61 2.06
N GLY A 87 13.01 -3.70 2.19
CA GLY A 87 11.83 -3.89 3.02
C GLY A 87 11.11 -2.60 3.40
N GLY A 88 9.93 -2.80 3.93
CA GLY A 88 9.03 -1.74 4.38
C GLY A 88 7.92 -2.30 5.25
N GLY A 89 7.08 -1.41 5.76
CA GLY A 89 5.87 -1.71 6.49
C GLY A 89 5.01 -0.46 6.67
N GLY A 90 3.77 -0.52 6.18
CA GLY A 90 2.77 0.53 6.33
C GLY A 90 1.69 0.10 7.32
N ILE A 91 1.56 0.80 8.43
CA ILE A 91 0.54 0.53 9.44
C ILE A 91 -0.53 1.61 9.38
N PHE A 92 -1.72 1.22 8.99
CA PHE A 92 -2.83 2.16 8.81
C PHE A 92 -3.02 3.08 9.99
N ASN A 93 -3.17 4.36 9.71
CA ASN A 93 -3.35 5.43 10.69
C ASN A 93 -2.27 5.46 11.80
N SER A 94 -1.06 4.97 11.51
CA SER A 94 0.05 4.95 12.46
C SER A 94 1.35 5.45 11.81
N TYR A 95 1.98 4.66 10.96
CA TYR A 95 3.22 5.07 10.30
C TYR A 95 3.50 4.29 9.01
N THR A 96 4.29 4.90 8.14
CA THR A 96 5.06 4.24 7.09
C THR A 96 6.50 4.04 7.60
N LEU A 97 7.08 2.87 7.48
CA LEU A 97 8.49 2.61 7.75
C LEU A 97 9.13 1.97 6.52
N THR A 98 10.22 2.53 6.03
CA THR A 98 10.91 2.03 4.83
C THR A 98 12.42 2.17 4.95
N THR A 99 13.16 1.41 4.17
CA THR A 99 14.61 1.48 4.08
C THR A 99 15.04 2.66 3.22
N ALA A 100 16.00 3.47 3.68
CA ALA A 100 16.35 4.73 3.02
C ALA A 100 17.30 4.58 1.82
N HIS A 101 18.05 3.48 1.73
CA HIS A 101 19.18 3.35 0.79
C HIS A 101 19.03 2.20 -0.22
N HIS A 102 17.93 1.47 -0.19
CA HIS A 102 17.69 0.42 -1.19
C HIS A 102 17.32 1.04 -2.55
N PRO A 103 17.78 0.49 -3.69
CA PRO A 103 17.42 1.00 -5.02
C PRO A 103 15.91 1.07 -5.30
N SER A 104 15.12 0.23 -4.66
CA SER A 104 13.65 0.24 -4.76
C SER A 104 12.99 1.15 -3.69
N PHE A 105 13.72 2.08 -3.09
CA PHE A 105 13.15 2.98 -2.06
C PHE A 105 11.87 3.67 -2.53
N GLU A 106 11.89 4.26 -3.72
CA GLU A 106 10.77 5.04 -4.24
C GLU A 106 9.47 4.22 -4.39
N PRO A 107 9.45 3.09 -5.13
CA PRO A 107 8.23 2.28 -5.20
C PRO A 107 7.78 1.72 -3.84
N VAL A 108 8.71 1.37 -2.96
CA VAL A 108 8.37 0.82 -1.64
C VAL A 108 7.77 1.88 -0.72
N VAL A 109 8.37 3.07 -0.60
CA VAL A 109 7.80 4.11 0.26
C VAL A 109 6.40 4.53 -0.18
N VAL A 110 6.14 4.57 -1.49
CA VAL A 110 4.83 4.90 -2.05
C VAL A 110 3.80 3.80 -1.77
N HIS A 111 4.20 2.53 -1.91
CA HIS A 111 3.38 1.37 -1.56
C HIS A 111 2.99 1.39 -0.07
N GLU A 112 3.98 1.47 0.82
CA GLU A 112 3.76 1.48 2.27
C GLU A 112 2.96 2.71 2.73
N PHE A 113 3.11 3.83 2.04
CA PHE A 113 2.28 5.02 2.28
C PHE A 113 0.83 4.79 1.85
N GLY A 114 0.59 4.01 0.81
CA GLY A 114 -0.76 3.56 0.44
C GLY A 114 -1.48 2.82 1.57
N HIS A 115 -0.77 1.93 2.28
CA HIS A 115 -1.29 1.25 3.47
C HIS A 115 -1.53 2.23 4.62
N SER A 116 -0.50 2.95 5.03
CA SER A 116 -0.56 3.75 6.27
C SER A 116 -1.47 4.97 6.15
N PHE A 117 -1.51 5.62 4.98
CA PHE A 117 -2.28 6.83 4.72
C PHE A 117 -3.74 6.54 4.38
N ALA A 118 -3.97 5.63 3.42
CA ALA A 118 -5.29 5.41 2.84
C ALA A 118 -5.91 4.05 3.19
N GLY A 119 -5.23 3.22 3.99
CA GLY A 119 -5.71 1.90 4.38
C GLY A 119 -5.93 0.98 3.18
N LEU A 120 -5.10 1.08 2.16
CA LEU A 120 -5.17 0.18 1.02
C LEU A 120 -4.64 -1.19 1.38
N ALA A 121 -5.26 -2.24 0.89
CA ALA A 121 -4.78 -3.61 1.00
C ALA A 121 -3.71 -3.91 -0.06
N ASP A 122 -2.91 -4.94 0.19
CA ASP A 122 -2.09 -5.57 -0.84
C ASP A 122 -2.96 -6.19 -1.94
N GLU A 123 -2.65 -5.92 -3.19
CA GLU A 123 -3.33 -6.50 -4.35
C GLU A 123 -2.60 -7.73 -4.92
N TYR A 124 -1.47 -8.12 -4.32
CA TYR A 124 -0.77 -9.34 -4.69
C TYR A 124 -1.29 -10.56 -3.92
N TYR A 125 -1.04 -11.73 -4.47
CA TYR A 125 -1.43 -13.02 -3.92
C TYR A 125 -0.40 -14.09 -4.26
N TYR A 126 -0.47 -15.23 -3.58
CA TYR A 126 0.38 -16.39 -3.80
C TYR A 126 -0.49 -17.63 -3.95
N ASP A 127 -0.23 -18.45 -4.96
CA ASP A 127 -1.02 -19.64 -5.26
C ASP A 127 -0.86 -20.77 -4.23
N ASP A 128 0.24 -20.76 -3.48
CA ASP A 128 0.59 -21.73 -2.45
C ASP A 128 0.28 -21.28 -1.02
N GLN A 129 -0.32 -20.11 -0.87
CA GLN A 129 -0.65 -19.55 0.44
C GLN A 129 -2.06 -19.99 0.88
N PHE A 130 -2.11 -20.91 1.86
CA PHE A 130 -3.36 -21.46 2.41
C PHE A 130 -3.92 -20.65 3.59
N VAL A 131 -3.66 -19.37 3.67
CA VAL A 131 -4.17 -18.52 4.75
C VAL A 131 -5.36 -17.73 4.23
N GLU A 132 -6.52 -17.92 4.84
CA GLU A 132 -7.71 -17.12 4.57
C GLU A 132 -7.75 -15.93 5.54
N TYR A 133 -7.48 -14.74 5.01
CA TYR A 133 -7.59 -13.48 5.75
C TYR A 133 -8.96 -12.83 5.58
N TYR A 134 -9.63 -13.13 4.46
CA TYR A 134 -10.91 -12.54 4.08
C TYR A 134 -11.96 -13.63 3.87
N TYR A 135 -13.13 -13.44 4.43
CA TYR A 135 -14.22 -14.39 4.38
C TYR A 135 -15.27 -13.97 3.36
N PRO A 136 -15.90 -14.92 2.63
CA PRO A 136 -16.84 -14.61 1.55
C PRO A 136 -18.14 -13.93 2.00
N ASP A 137 -18.46 -13.98 3.27
CA ASP A 137 -19.64 -13.37 3.91
C ASP A 137 -19.31 -12.04 4.63
N CYS A 138 -18.11 -11.50 4.43
CA CYS A 138 -17.67 -10.26 5.03
C CYS A 138 -16.95 -9.40 3.97
N GLU A 139 -17.45 -8.19 3.74
CA GLU A 139 -16.77 -7.24 2.86
C GLU A 139 -15.55 -6.64 3.56
N PRO A 140 -14.36 -6.67 2.93
CA PRO A 140 -13.18 -5.99 3.46
C PRO A 140 -13.44 -4.50 3.66
N TRP A 141 -12.86 -3.91 4.70
CA TRP A 141 -12.96 -2.46 4.91
C TRP A 141 -12.06 -1.67 3.95
N GLU A 142 -11.00 -2.28 3.43
CA GLU A 142 -10.08 -1.68 2.47
C GLU A 142 -10.77 -1.41 1.14
N GLN A 143 -10.55 -0.21 0.59
CA GLN A 143 -11.32 0.28 -0.55
C GLN A 143 -10.92 -0.33 -1.90
N ASN A 144 -9.77 -0.97 -1.97
CA ASN A 144 -9.19 -1.51 -3.20
C ASN A 144 -9.28 -3.04 -3.33
N ILE A 145 -9.96 -3.70 -2.41
CA ILE A 145 -10.28 -5.14 -2.51
C ILE A 145 -11.74 -5.40 -2.16
N THR A 146 -12.27 -6.54 -2.61
CA THR A 146 -13.66 -6.95 -2.33
C THR A 146 -13.77 -8.47 -2.30
N THR A 147 -14.68 -8.98 -1.49
CA THR A 147 -15.18 -10.37 -1.52
C THR A 147 -16.46 -10.49 -2.35
N LEU A 148 -16.94 -9.41 -2.93
CA LEU A 148 -18.23 -9.27 -3.61
C LEU A 148 -19.45 -9.34 -2.68
N PHE A 149 -19.27 -9.39 -1.38
CA PHE A 149 -20.37 -9.44 -0.40
C PHE A 149 -21.19 -8.14 -0.41
N ASP A 150 -20.52 -6.98 -0.43
CA ASP A 150 -21.14 -5.66 -0.58
C ASP A 150 -20.36 -4.82 -1.61
N PHE A 151 -20.26 -5.33 -2.82
CA PHE A 151 -19.46 -4.69 -3.88
C PHE A 151 -19.98 -3.29 -4.23
N GLY A 152 -21.26 -3.01 -4.06
CA GLY A 152 -21.83 -1.68 -4.27
C GLY A 152 -21.19 -0.58 -3.40
N SER A 153 -20.59 -0.93 -2.26
CA SER A 153 -19.85 -0.01 -1.40
C SER A 153 -18.40 0.29 -1.88
N LYS A 154 -17.93 -0.41 -2.93
CA LYS A 154 -16.56 -0.36 -3.42
C LYS A 154 -16.42 0.53 -4.66
N TRP A 155 -16.10 -0.05 -5.79
CA TRP A 155 -15.86 0.66 -7.05
C TRP A 155 -16.85 0.28 -8.17
N ASP A 156 -18.00 -0.23 -7.82
CA ASP A 156 -19.06 -0.58 -8.77
C ASP A 156 -19.43 0.60 -9.67
N ASP A 157 -19.51 1.79 -9.10
CA ASP A 157 -19.76 3.05 -9.80
C ASP A 157 -18.68 3.46 -10.83
N MET A 158 -17.50 2.88 -10.73
CA MET A 158 -16.39 3.14 -11.65
C MET A 158 -16.28 2.11 -12.77
N LEU A 159 -17.04 1.02 -12.71
CA LEU A 159 -16.98 -0.02 -13.73
C LEU A 159 -17.53 0.46 -15.07
N PRO A 160 -16.84 0.19 -16.19
CA PRO A 160 -17.45 0.30 -17.50
C PRO A 160 -18.66 -0.62 -17.62
N ARG A 161 -19.73 -0.16 -18.26
CA ARG A 161 -21.03 -0.88 -18.36
C ARG A 161 -20.97 -2.28 -19.00
N PHE A 162 -19.87 -2.61 -19.64
CA PHE A 162 -19.66 -3.89 -20.34
C PHE A 162 -18.77 -4.87 -19.58
N VAL A 163 -18.33 -4.54 -18.37
CA VAL A 163 -17.46 -5.42 -17.55
C VAL A 163 -18.34 -6.41 -16.80
N SER A 164 -18.02 -7.69 -16.92
CA SER A 164 -18.64 -8.75 -16.12
C SER A 164 -18.06 -8.79 -14.70
N ILE A 165 -18.88 -9.18 -13.73
CA ILE A 165 -18.50 -9.33 -12.31
C ILE A 165 -18.67 -10.80 -11.90
N PRO A 166 -17.60 -11.52 -11.48
CA PRO A 166 -16.20 -11.13 -11.63
C PRO A 166 -15.77 -11.10 -13.11
N ALA A 167 -14.64 -10.46 -13.39
CA ALA A 167 -14.03 -10.57 -14.70
C ALA A 167 -13.63 -12.04 -14.89
N THR A 168 -14.40 -12.76 -15.67
CA THR A 168 -14.01 -14.10 -16.12
C THR A 168 -12.72 -13.98 -16.94
N ASP A 169 -11.98 -15.08 -17.16
CA ASP A 169 -10.73 -15.15 -17.94
C ASP A 169 -10.78 -14.51 -19.35
N ALA A 170 -11.82 -13.83 -19.61
CA ALA A 170 -12.17 -13.06 -20.75
C ALA A 170 -11.49 -11.69 -20.82
N ALA A 171 -10.18 -11.63 -20.62
CA ALA A 171 -9.40 -10.63 -21.33
C ALA A 171 -9.82 -10.63 -22.82
N GLU A 172 -10.07 -11.78 -23.43
CA GLU A 172 -10.59 -11.90 -24.79
C GLU A 172 -11.99 -11.29 -25.01
N ASP A 173 -12.93 -11.42 -24.06
CA ASP A 173 -14.28 -10.85 -24.24
C ASP A 173 -14.32 -9.34 -23.99
N VAL A 174 -13.50 -8.85 -23.09
CA VAL A 174 -13.25 -7.41 -22.92
C VAL A 174 -12.58 -6.85 -24.17
N TRP A 175 -11.60 -7.55 -24.77
CA TRP A 175 -10.96 -7.18 -26.03
C TRP A 175 -11.95 -7.08 -27.20
N LYS A 176 -12.84 -8.02 -27.34
CA LYS A 176 -13.87 -8.01 -28.40
C LYS A 176 -14.84 -6.83 -28.26
N GLN A 177 -15.10 -6.37 -27.05
CA GLN A 177 -16.02 -5.28 -26.76
C GLN A 177 -15.39 -3.88 -26.86
N ILE A 178 -14.06 -3.76 -26.67
CA ILE A 178 -13.37 -2.46 -26.64
C ILE A 178 -12.85 -2.02 -28.01
N GLY A 179 -12.75 -2.94 -28.98
CA GLY A 179 -12.20 -2.64 -30.31
C GLY A 179 -10.68 -2.54 -30.34
N ALA A 180 -10.08 -2.77 -31.49
CA ALA A 180 -8.65 -2.78 -31.69
C ALA A 180 -7.98 -1.46 -31.27
N GLY A 181 -7.09 -1.50 -30.28
CA GLY A 181 -6.20 -0.39 -29.94
C GLY A 181 -6.09 -0.01 -28.46
N LYS A 182 -6.82 -0.65 -27.54
CA LYS A 182 -6.66 -0.41 -26.08
C LYS A 182 -6.24 -1.68 -25.37
N SER A 183 -5.24 -1.60 -24.49
CA SER A 183 -4.80 -2.73 -23.67
C SER A 183 -5.86 -3.09 -22.61
N PRO A 184 -6.12 -4.39 -22.33
CA PRO A 184 -6.93 -4.81 -21.18
C PRO A 184 -6.40 -4.24 -19.87
N ASP A 185 -5.08 -4.02 -19.78
CA ASP A 185 -4.41 -3.46 -18.61
C ASP A 185 -4.81 -2.01 -18.30
N SER A 186 -5.68 -1.40 -19.11
CA SER A 186 -6.15 -0.01 -18.92
C SER A 186 -7.55 0.12 -18.32
N PHE A 187 -8.21 -0.97 -17.89
CA PHE A 187 -9.60 -0.92 -17.44
C PHE A 187 -9.78 -1.31 -15.99
N ILE A 188 -10.63 -0.53 -15.29
CA ILE A 188 -11.17 -0.92 -14.00
C ILE A 188 -12.06 -2.14 -14.21
N GLY A 189 -11.84 -3.18 -13.43
CA GLY A 189 -12.57 -4.42 -13.47
C GLY A 189 -12.73 -5.03 -12.08
N VAL A 190 -12.95 -6.34 -12.05
CA VAL A 190 -13.03 -7.13 -10.82
C VAL A 190 -12.22 -8.40 -11.04
N TYR A 191 -10.92 -8.32 -10.76
CA TYR A 191 -9.92 -9.34 -11.07
C TYR A 191 -9.67 -10.22 -9.86
N GLU A 192 -9.83 -11.53 -9.98
CA GLU A 192 -9.60 -12.46 -8.87
C GLU A 192 -8.13 -12.49 -8.45
N GLY A 193 -7.89 -12.63 -7.15
CA GLY A 193 -6.59 -12.64 -6.50
C GLY A 193 -6.20 -11.27 -5.95
N ALA A 194 -6.23 -11.16 -4.61
CA ALA A 194 -5.80 -10.00 -3.80
C ALA A 194 -5.70 -10.41 -2.34
N GLY A 195 -5.15 -9.54 -1.48
CA GLY A 195 -5.11 -9.77 -0.03
C GLY A 195 -4.40 -11.06 0.35
N TYR A 196 -3.35 -11.40 -0.38
CA TYR A 196 -2.59 -12.67 -0.26
C TYR A 196 -3.34 -13.93 -0.70
N GLN A 197 -4.63 -13.84 -1.06
CA GLN A 197 -5.48 -14.96 -1.47
C GLN A 197 -5.65 -14.99 -2.99
N SER A 198 -5.40 -16.14 -3.61
CA SER A 198 -5.58 -16.33 -5.05
C SER A 198 -7.04 -16.46 -5.47
N LYS A 199 -7.95 -16.79 -4.52
CA LYS A 199 -9.36 -17.05 -4.75
C LYS A 199 -10.25 -16.30 -3.76
N GLY A 200 -11.45 -15.88 -4.23
CA GLY A 200 -12.50 -15.31 -3.39
C GLY A 200 -12.28 -13.85 -2.97
N VAL A 201 -11.13 -13.26 -3.31
CA VAL A 201 -10.85 -11.84 -3.10
C VAL A 201 -10.46 -11.23 -4.44
N TYR A 202 -10.95 -10.05 -4.71
CA TYR A 202 -10.82 -9.40 -6.02
C TYR A 202 -10.21 -8.01 -5.88
N ARG A 203 -9.45 -7.61 -6.91
CA ARG A 203 -8.81 -6.30 -7.04
C ARG A 203 -9.36 -5.54 -8.25
N PRO A 204 -9.22 -4.20 -8.30
CA PRO A 204 -9.84 -3.37 -9.33
C PRO A 204 -9.07 -3.32 -10.65
N PHE A 205 -7.78 -3.70 -10.65
CA PHE A 205 -6.90 -3.48 -11.80
C PHE A 205 -5.88 -4.60 -11.96
N PRO A 206 -5.43 -4.92 -13.20
CA PRO A 206 -4.45 -5.99 -13.43
C PRO A 206 -3.13 -5.76 -12.71
N ASP A 207 -2.60 -4.51 -12.76
CA ASP A 207 -1.38 -4.11 -12.05
C ASP A 207 -1.54 -2.72 -11.41
N CYS A 208 -0.95 -2.54 -10.23
CA CYS A 208 -1.09 -1.37 -9.40
C CYS A 208 0.12 -1.27 -8.45
N ARG A 209 0.42 -0.08 -7.94
CA ARG A 209 1.44 0.09 -6.90
C ARG A 209 1.18 -0.81 -5.68
N MET A 210 -0.06 -1.10 -5.35
CA MET A 210 -0.41 -2.02 -4.27
C MET A 210 -0.21 -3.50 -4.63
N LYS A 211 0.19 -3.81 -5.86
CA LYS A 211 0.47 -5.17 -6.34
C LYS A 211 1.95 -5.38 -6.66
N THR A 212 2.56 -4.48 -7.42
CA THR A 212 3.96 -4.62 -7.85
C THR A 212 4.75 -3.32 -7.76
N ASN A 213 6.05 -3.44 -7.52
CA ASN A 213 6.97 -2.30 -7.59
C ASN A 213 7.19 -1.82 -9.05
N ALA A 214 6.84 -2.64 -10.03
CA ALA A 214 7.00 -2.33 -11.44
C ALA A 214 5.85 -1.46 -12.00
N ALA A 215 4.71 -1.42 -11.31
CA ALA A 215 3.58 -0.59 -11.72
C ALA A 215 3.97 0.90 -11.75
N ASP A 216 3.46 1.64 -12.72
CA ASP A 216 3.72 3.08 -12.86
C ASP A 216 3.18 3.93 -11.70
N GLY A 217 2.21 3.39 -10.94
CA GLY A 217 1.59 4.08 -9.81
C GLY A 217 0.32 3.39 -9.32
N PHE A 218 -0.46 4.11 -8.55
CA PHE A 218 -1.76 3.64 -8.07
C PHE A 218 -2.79 3.55 -9.19
N CYS A 219 -3.58 2.48 -9.20
CA CYS A 219 -4.73 2.34 -10.10
C CYS A 219 -5.82 3.39 -9.78
N PRO A 220 -6.78 3.64 -10.68
CA PRO A 220 -7.79 4.68 -10.46
C PRO A 220 -8.64 4.51 -9.18
N VAL A 221 -8.90 3.27 -8.75
CA VAL A 221 -9.64 3.00 -7.50
C VAL A 221 -8.80 3.38 -6.29
N CYS A 222 -7.53 2.99 -6.26
CA CYS A 222 -6.60 3.39 -5.20
C CYS A 222 -6.41 4.91 -5.17
N GLN A 223 -6.29 5.56 -6.34
CA GLN A 223 -6.21 7.03 -6.43
C GLN A 223 -7.44 7.70 -5.84
N ARG A 224 -8.65 7.18 -6.10
CA ARG A 224 -9.90 7.69 -5.51
C ARG A 224 -9.91 7.55 -3.98
N ALA A 225 -9.49 6.40 -3.46
CA ALA A 225 -9.41 6.18 -2.01
C ALA A 225 -8.43 7.16 -1.35
N ILE A 226 -7.25 7.35 -1.93
CA ILE A 226 -6.26 8.33 -1.45
C ILE A 226 -6.82 9.76 -1.51
N ALA A 227 -7.44 10.15 -2.63
CA ALA A 227 -8.01 11.49 -2.79
C ALA A 227 -9.06 11.81 -1.72
N ARG A 228 -9.94 10.85 -1.41
CA ARG A 228 -10.95 11.01 -0.34
C ARG A 228 -10.33 11.27 1.03
N ILE A 229 -9.20 10.64 1.34
CA ILE A 229 -8.49 10.90 2.61
C ILE A 229 -7.84 12.28 2.60
N ILE A 230 -7.23 12.69 1.48
CA ILE A 230 -6.65 14.05 1.36
C ILE A 230 -7.74 15.11 1.52
N GLU A 231 -8.86 14.94 0.85
CA GLU A 231 -10.00 15.86 0.93
C GLU A 231 -10.52 15.94 2.38
N PHE A 232 -10.69 14.81 3.05
CA PHE A 232 -11.13 14.76 4.46
C PHE A 232 -10.21 15.54 5.41
N TYR A 233 -8.89 15.47 5.22
CA TYR A 233 -7.94 16.23 6.06
C TYR A 233 -7.80 17.71 5.63
N SER A 234 -8.35 18.10 4.48
CA SER A 234 -8.20 19.44 3.91
C SER A 234 -9.45 20.32 4.06
N GLU A 235 -10.55 19.76 4.57
CA GLU A 235 -11.77 20.48 4.92
C GLU A 235 -11.63 21.21 6.29
#